data_63abfcdf990e77b033eac40bfc436b6c
#
_entry.id   63abfcdf990e77b033eac40bfc436b6c
#
_cell.length_a   1.000
_cell.length_b   1.000
_cell.length_c   1.000
_cell.angle_alpha   90.00
_cell.angle_beta   90.00
_cell.angle_gamma   90.00
#
_symmetry.space_group_name_H-M   'P 1'
#
loop_
_entity.id
_entity.type
_entity.pdbx_description
1 polymer ?
#
loop_
_entity_poly.entity_id
_entity_poly.type
_entity_poly.pdbx_seq_one_letter_code
_entity_poly.pdbx_strand_id
1 'polypeptide(L)'
;MSNHFEPVIPSKGWAVAHLLLRVDPDAGSGTSIARALRVFTDAAPQNQVRAFSVVGGRADLGFLLVAPNVHDLDIAVKGVMSGPVEAEYTYLSITEESEYRATEDDERARLIAL
;
A
#
# COMPACT_ATOMS: atom_id res chain seq x y z
N MET A 1 4.08 -25.75 9.29
CA MET A 1 3.75 -25.61 8.84
C MET A 1 3.63 -25.03 8.23
N SER A 2 3.97 -24.97 8.09
CA SER A 2 3.82 -24.64 7.56
C SER A 2 3.46 -23.95 6.81
N ASN A 3 3.60 -23.56 6.61
CA ASN A 3 3.20 -23.06 5.88
C ASN A 3 2.91 -22.90 4.93
N HIS A 4 3.27 -23.07 5.15
CA HIS A 4 2.59 -23.44 4.19
C HIS A 4 1.96 -22.43 3.37
N PHE A 5 1.51 -21.44 3.91
CA PHE A 5 1.09 -20.26 3.20
C PHE A 5 2.10 -19.16 3.47
N GLU A 6 2.92 -18.89 2.50
CA GLU A 6 3.90 -17.82 2.63
C GLU A 6 3.42 -16.59 1.89
N PRO A 7 3.57 -15.40 2.45
CA PRO A 7 3.24 -14.19 1.74
C PRO A 7 4.08 -14.02 0.48
N VAL A 8 3.50 -13.41 -0.53
CA VAL A 8 4.26 -13.03 -1.71
C VAL A 8 5.09 -11.82 -1.34
N ILE A 9 6.39 -11.99 -1.33
CA ILE A 9 7.32 -10.92 -0.98
C ILE A 9 8.21 -10.68 -2.20
N PRO A 10 8.21 -9.46 -2.75
CA PRO A 10 9.14 -9.16 -3.83
C PRO A 10 10.57 -9.36 -3.35
N SER A 11 11.38 -10.08 -4.10
CA SER A 11 12.75 -10.35 -3.70
C SER A 11 13.54 -9.05 -3.51
N LYS A 12 13.26 -8.08 -4.36
CA LYS A 12 13.80 -6.73 -4.23
C LYS A 12 12.73 -5.79 -4.71
N GLY A 13 12.18 -4.99 -3.82
CA GLY A 13 11.17 -4.07 -4.20
C GLY A 13 10.08 -4.00 -3.17
N TRP A 14 8.96 -3.46 -3.56
CA TRP A 14 7.91 -3.06 -2.66
C TRP A 14 6.54 -3.43 -3.20
N ALA A 15 5.65 -3.73 -2.29
CA ALA A 15 4.24 -3.85 -2.62
C ALA A 15 3.54 -2.56 -2.21
N VAL A 16 2.61 -2.12 -3.03
CA VAL A 16 1.88 -0.87 -2.80
C VAL A 16 0.39 -1.15 -2.92
N ALA A 17 -0.34 -0.82 -1.88
CA ALA A 17 -1.80 -0.89 -1.92
C ALA A 17 -2.35 0.52 -2.10
N HIS A 18 -3.26 0.68 -3.02
CA HIS A 18 -3.94 1.95 -3.30
C HIS A 18 -5.38 1.80 -2.81
N LEU A 19 -5.79 2.68 -1.92
CA LEU A 19 -7.14 2.66 -1.37
C LEU A 19 -7.80 4.00 -1.62
N LEU A 20 -8.95 4.00 -2.28
CA LEU A 20 -9.78 5.18 -2.39
C LEU A 20 -11.09 4.88 -1.69
N LEU A 21 -11.39 5.64 -0.66
CA LEU A 21 -12.45 5.32 0.27
C LEU A 21 -13.48 6.42 0.36
N ARG A 22 -14.71 6.02 0.56
CA ARG A 22 -15.76 6.90 1.02
C ARG A 22 -15.91 6.66 2.53
N VAL A 23 -15.91 7.73 3.30
CA VAL A 23 -15.94 7.64 4.76
C VAL A 23 -17.13 8.41 5.30
N ASP A 24 -17.58 7.97 6.48
CA ASP A 24 -18.60 8.68 7.25
C ASP A 24 -17.97 9.14 8.56
N PRO A 25 -17.58 10.41 8.66
CA PRO A 25 -16.91 10.88 9.88
C PRO A 25 -17.78 10.76 11.13
N ASP A 26 -19.11 10.82 10.97
CA ASP A 26 -20.01 10.70 12.11
C ASP A 26 -20.12 9.28 12.64
N ALA A 27 -19.73 8.29 11.83
CA ALA A 27 -19.78 6.89 12.20
C ALA A 27 -18.47 6.37 12.79
N GLY A 28 -17.48 7.25 13.00
CA GLY A 28 -16.22 6.85 13.62
C GLY A 28 -15.19 6.28 12.66
N SER A 29 -15.32 6.55 11.36
CA SER A 29 -14.39 6.07 10.34
C SER A 29 -12.95 6.45 10.65
N GLY A 30 -12.73 7.69 11.13
CA GLY A 30 -11.39 8.18 11.41
C GLY A 30 -10.66 7.35 12.44
N THR A 31 -11.36 6.94 13.50
CA THR A 31 -10.76 6.13 14.56
C THR A 31 -10.39 4.74 14.05
N SER A 32 -11.28 4.12 13.28
CA SER A 32 -11.03 2.79 12.72
C SER A 32 -9.84 2.81 11.77
N ILE A 33 -9.80 3.80 10.89
CA ILE A 33 -8.72 3.94 9.92
C ILE A 33 -7.40 4.18 10.64
N ALA A 34 -7.38 5.11 11.59
CA ALA A 34 -6.15 5.44 12.32
C ALA A 34 -5.58 4.21 13.05
N ARG A 35 -6.46 3.41 13.65
CA ARG A 35 -6.04 2.20 14.35
C ARG A 35 -5.41 1.20 13.39
N ALA A 36 -6.06 0.95 12.26
CA ALA A 36 -5.55 0.01 11.27
C ALA A 36 -4.20 0.45 10.70
N LEU A 37 -4.07 1.76 10.42
CA LEU A 37 -2.83 2.28 9.87
C LEU A 37 -1.70 2.26 10.90
N ARG A 38 -2.01 2.45 12.17
CA ARG A 38 -1.00 2.34 13.22
C ARG A 38 -0.47 0.92 13.33
N VAL A 39 -1.37 -0.07 13.29
CA VAL A 39 -0.94 -1.47 13.30
C VAL A 39 0.00 -1.72 12.12
N PHE A 40 -0.33 -1.18 10.96
CA PHE A 40 0.49 -1.35 9.77
C PHE A 40 1.87 -0.72 9.93
N THR A 41 1.93 0.54 10.39
CA THR A 41 3.23 1.21 10.53
C THR A 41 4.07 0.61 11.64
N ASP A 42 3.45 0.02 12.66
CA ASP A 42 4.17 -0.64 13.75
C ASP A 42 4.67 -2.03 13.36
N ALA A 43 4.12 -2.63 12.30
CA ALA A 43 4.47 -3.99 11.91
C ALA A 43 5.89 -4.09 11.35
N ALA A 44 6.40 -3.06 10.71
CA ALA A 44 7.75 -3.05 10.17
C ALA A 44 8.21 -1.60 9.96
N PRO A 45 9.50 -1.31 10.18
CA PRO A 45 10.00 0.07 10.05
C PRO A 45 9.94 0.61 8.63
N GLN A 46 9.92 -0.25 7.62
CA GLN A 46 9.84 0.16 6.22
C GLN A 46 8.43 0.47 5.76
N ASN A 47 7.42 0.10 6.55
CA ASN A 47 6.03 0.31 6.16
C ASN A 47 5.71 1.79 6.18
N GLN A 48 5.12 2.28 5.09
CA GLN A 48 4.84 3.70 4.91
C GLN A 48 3.40 3.90 4.51
N VAL A 49 2.83 5.01 4.99
CA VAL A 49 1.48 5.42 4.65
C VAL A 49 1.55 6.83 4.07
N ARG A 50 0.88 7.01 2.93
CA ARG A 50 0.63 8.34 2.38
C ARG A 50 -0.86 8.53 2.31
N ALA A 51 -1.34 9.62 2.88
CA ALA A 51 -2.75 9.94 2.89
C ALA A 51 -2.99 11.18 2.07
N PHE A 52 -4.13 11.23 1.39
CA PHE A 52 -4.49 12.39 0.59
C PHE A 52 -5.99 12.54 0.50
N SER A 53 -6.45 13.78 0.34
CA SER A 53 -7.85 14.07 0.06
C SER A 53 -8.13 13.84 -1.41
N VAL A 54 -9.31 13.33 -1.70
CA VAL A 54 -9.76 13.18 -3.08
C VAL A 54 -10.72 14.32 -3.37
N VAL A 55 -10.38 15.15 -4.34
CA VAL A 55 -11.19 16.29 -4.73
C VAL A 55 -11.97 15.92 -5.97
N GLY A 56 -13.29 15.94 -5.83
CA GLY A 56 -14.17 15.50 -6.92
C GLY A 56 -14.27 13.98 -6.99
N GLY A 57 -15.27 13.46 -7.67
CA GLY A 57 -15.45 12.04 -7.77
C GLY A 57 -16.20 11.46 -6.58
N ARG A 58 -16.10 10.17 -6.38
CA ARG A 58 -16.91 9.45 -5.40
C ARG A 58 -16.19 9.19 -4.08
N ALA A 59 -14.88 9.21 -4.08
CA ALA A 59 -14.10 8.94 -2.89
C ALA A 59 -13.83 10.23 -2.12
N ASP A 60 -13.61 10.10 -0.82
CA ASP A 60 -13.27 11.22 0.06
C ASP A 60 -11.80 11.23 0.41
N LEU A 61 -11.25 10.05 0.70
CA LEU A 61 -9.88 9.88 1.14
C LEU A 61 -9.18 8.83 0.32
N GLY A 62 -7.88 9.01 0.14
CA GLY A 62 -7.03 8.02 -0.48
C GLY A 62 -5.83 7.72 0.38
N PHE A 63 -5.36 6.48 0.29
CA PHE A 63 -4.15 6.04 0.97
C PHE A 63 -3.28 5.23 0.04
N LEU A 64 -1.99 5.46 0.12
CA LEU A 64 -0.99 4.57 -0.45
C LEU A 64 -0.30 3.90 0.73
N LEU A 65 -0.35 2.58 0.76
CA LEU A 65 0.32 1.79 1.78
C LEU A 65 1.46 1.06 1.10
N VAL A 66 2.67 1.30 1.56
CA VAL A 66 3.88 0.76 0.94
C VAL A 66 4.59 -0.13 1.94
N ALA A 67 4.88 -1.36 1.54
CA ALA A 67 5.55 -2.32 2.41
C ALA A 67 6.32 -3.34 1.59
N PRO A 68 7.43 -3.86 2.13
CA PRO A 68 8.13 -4.97 1.47
C PRO A 68 7.35 -6.27 1.56
N ASN A 69 6.43 -6.41 2.53
CA ASN A 69 5.69 -7.64 2.76
C ASN A 69 4.21 -7.44 2.44
N VAL A 70 3.72 -8.18 1.44
CA VAL A 70 2.32 -8.11 1.00
C VAL A 70 1.36 -8.49 2.14
N HIS A 71 1.79 -9.38 3.03
CA HIS A 71 0.94 -9.80 4.15
C HIS A 71 0.58 -8.61 5.05
N ASP A 72 1.53 -7.71 5.29
CA ASP A 72 1.26 -6.51 6.08
C ASP A 72 0.22 -5.63 5.40
N LEU A 73 0.29 -5.53 4.07
CA LEU A 73 -0.70 -4.78 3.31
C LEU A 73 -2.09 -5.41 3.43
N ASP A 74 -2.16 -6.73 3.35
CA ASP A 74 -3.43 -7.44 3.46
C ASP A 74 -4.09 -7.17 4.80
N ILE A 75 -3.33 -7.27 5.88
CA ILE A 75 -3.83 -6.99 7.22
C ILE A 75 -4.33 -5.55 7.32
N ALA A 76 -3.54 -4.61 6.80
CA ALA A 76 -3.90 -3.19 6.86
C ALA A 76 -5.18 -2.90 6.08
N VAL A 77 -5.29 -3.41 4.87
CA VAL A 77 -6.48 -3.19 4.04
C VAL A 77 -7.71 -3.77 4.71
N LYS A 78 -7.62 -5.00 5.22
CA LYS A 78 -8.75 -5.61 5.92
C LYS A 78 -9.10 -4.86 7.19
N GLY A 79 -8.10 -4.35 7.90
CA GLY A 79 -8.34 -3.54 9.08
C GLY A 79 -9.07 -2.25 8.77
N VAL A 80 -8.68 -1.56 7.71
CA VAL A 80 -9.35 -0.34 7.28
C VAL A 80 -10.79 -0.66 6.87
N MET A 81 -10.98 -1.74 6.11
CA MET A 81 -12.28 -2.10 5.60
C MET A 81 -13.22 -2.70 6.63
N SER A 82 -12.72 -3.00 7.83
CA SER A 82 -13.57 -3.51 8.90
C SER A 82 -14.40 -2.42 9.58
N GLY A 83 -14.06 -1.16 9.35
CA GLY A 83 -14.79 -0.03 9.91
C GLY A 83 -15.87 0.49 8.96
N PRO A 84 -16.51 1.61 9.33
CA PRO A 84 -17.60 2.18 8.53
C PRO A 84 -17.05 2.95 7.32
N VAL A 85 -16.50 2.25 6.36
CA VAL A 85 -15.96 2.81 5.13
C VAL A 85 -16.46 2.00 3.95
N GLU A 86 -16.47 2.62 2.79
CA GLU A 86 -16.73 1.95 1.53
C GLU A 86 -15.53 2.12 0.61
N ALA A 87 -15.08 1.01 0.04
CA ALA A 87 -14.01 1.07 -0.93
C ALA A 87 -14.60 1.45 -2.29
N GLU A 88 -14.22 2.62 -2.79
CA GLU A 88 -14.58 2.99 -4.15
C GLU A 88 -13.59 2.37 -5.14
N TYR A 89 -12.35 2.18 -4.70
CA TYR A 89 -11.33 1.61 -5.54
C TYR A 89 -10.21 1.04 -4.68
N THR A 90 -9.78 -0.16 -4.98
CA THR A 90 -8.61 -0.75 -4.36
C THR A 90 -7.73 -1.36 -5.45
N TYR A 91 -6.44 -1.25 -5.28
CA TYR A 91 -5.49 -1.72 -6.28
C TYR A 91 -4.19 -2.10 -5.60
N LEU A 92 -3.64 -3.25 -5.98
CA LEU A 92 -2.35 -3.71 -5.49
C LEU A 92 -1.35 -3.70 -6.63
N SER A 93 -0.21 -3.09 -6.42
CA SER A 93 0.89 -3.16 -7.36
C SER A 93 2.13 -3.67 -6.64
N ILE A 94 2.97 -4.37 -7.37
CA ILE A 94 4.22 -4.91 -6.84
C ILE A 94 5.32 -4.41 -7.75
N THR A 95 6.31 -3.74 -7.14
CA THR A 95 7.48 -3.31 -7.87
C THR A 95 8.59 -4.32 -7.64
N GLU A 96 9.18 -4.81 -8.71
CA GLU A 96 10.33 -5.70 -8.63
C GLU A 96 11.54 -4.96 -9.10
N GLU A 97 12.56 -4.98 -8.26
CA GLU A 97 13.75 -4.25 -8.52
C GLU A 97 14.68 -4.95 -9.49
N SER A 98 14.67 -6.28 -9.46
CA SER A 98 15.73 -7.06 -10.10
C SER A 98 15.83 -6.86 -11.61
N GLU A 99 14.73 -6.99 -12.35
CA GLU A 99 14.75 -6.87 -13.79
C GLU A 99 14.74 -5.43 -14.28
N TYR A 100 13.84 -4.66 -13.73
CA TYR A 100 13.64 -3.28 -14.18
C TYR A 100 14.79 -2.39 -13.79
N ARG A 101 15.39 -2.66 -12.65
CA ARG A 101 16.54 -1.87 -12.21
C ARG A 101 17.73 -2.07 -13.12
N ALA A 102 17.97 -3.30 -13.56
CA ALA A 102 19.05 -3.55 -14.51
C ALA A 102 18.83 -2.79 -15.81
N THR A 103 17.60 -2.78 -16.30
CA THR A 103 17.26 -2.05 -17.52
C THR A 103 17.44 -0.55 -17.35
N GLU A 104 17.02 -0.01 -16.22
CA GLU A 104 17.18 1.41 -15.93
C GLU A 104 18.65 1.80 -15.81
N ASP A 105 19.44 0.96 -15.15
CA ASP A 105 20.87 1.23 -15.01
C ASP A 105 21.56 1.19 -16.35
N ASP A 106 21.18 0.26 -17.21
CA ASP A 106 21.73 0.16 -18.56
C ASP A 106 21.40 1.41 -19.39
N GLU A 107 20.17 1.88 -19.31
CA GLU A 107 19.77 3.07 -20.02
C GLU A 107 20.46 4.31 -19.49
N ARG A 108 20.59 4.40 -18.18
CA ARG A 108 21.28 5.52 -17.56
C ARG A 108 22.75 5.55 -17.98
N ALA A 109 23.40 4.41 -17.97
CA ALA A 109 24.78 4.32 -18.41
C ALA A 109 24.93 4.74 -19.88
N ARG A 110 23.99 4.32 -20.72
CA ARG A 110 23.99 4.68 -22.12
C ARG A 110 23.84 6.20 -22.33
N LEU A 111 22.91 6.80 -21.57
CA LEU A 111 22.70 8.23 -21.65
C LEU A 111 23.91 9.03 -21.19
N ILE A 112 24.57 8.54 -20.15
CA ILE A 112 25.77 9.21 -19.65
C ILE A 112 26.91 9.11 -20.67
N ALA A 113 26.99 8.02 -21.40
CA ALA A 113 28.03 7.82 -22.40
C ALA A 113 27.85 8.67 -23.65
N LEU A 114 26.69 9.23 -23.85
CA LEU A 114 26.44 10.13 -24.96
C LEU A 114 27.01 11.51 -24.68
#